data_22e615b2f91ac22b45a261c7b8c2a379
#
_entry.id   22e615b2f91ac22b45a261c7b8c2a379
#
_cell.length_a   1.000
_cell.length_b   1.000
_cell.length_c   1.000
_cell.angle_alpha   90.00
_cell.angle_beta   90.00
_cell.angle_gamma   90.00
#
_symmetry.space_group_name_H-M   'P 1'
#
loop_
_entity.id
_entity.type
_entity.pdbx_description
1 polymer ?
#
loop_
_entity_poly.entity_id
_entity_poly.type
_entity_poly.pdbx_seq_one_letter_code
_entity_poly.pdbx_strand_id
1 'polypeptide(L)'
;MESLNSILLTRLTRFNLSELAELYKRAGSATAVIEHKRDIREILPEASTHLIQALKDIDSLREWAEQELEYDRLHNIEPICMNDERYPQRLKECPDAPILLYYLGNADLNNRHVINIIGTRHCTTYGQDIIRSFVRELKALCPDVLILSGLAYGVDIHAHRAALENGFETVGVLAHGLDDIYPRGHRDTALKMIKQGGLLTEYTTHTQPVARNFVQRNRIVAGCADATILVESAAKGGGLITCSIARSYGREVFAFPGAVHSDYSEGCNNLIRDNGAALITSATDFVKAMGWDDDIKLEQAQQRGIERTLFPDLSSEEEAIVRVLAKNNDLQINLLSIQANIPISRLTGILFTLEMKGLIRAMAGGCYHLLA
;
A
#
# COMPACT_ATOMS: atom_id res chain seq x y z
N MET A 1 -16.37 -21.32 0.60
CA MET A 1 -15.71 -22.23 1.56
C MET A 1 -14.42 -21.62 2.14
N GLU A 2 -13.60 -20.97 1.34
CA GLU A 2 -12.36 -20.30 1.81
C GLU A 2 -12.64 -19.24 2.89
N SER A 3 -13.62 -18.36 2.67
CA SER A 3 -14.00 -17.33 3.65
C SER A 3 -14.43 -17.94 4.99
N LEU A 4 -15.24 -19.02 4.98
CA LEU A 4 -15.65 -19.71 6.20
C LEU A 4 -14.44 -20.28 6.97
N ASN A 5 -13.53 -20.93 6.26
CA ASN A 5 -12.32 -21.51 6.84
C ASN A 5 -11.38 -20.41 7.35
N SER A 6 -11.28 -19.28 6.66
CA SER A 6 -10.53 -18.11 7.12
C SER A 6 -11.13 -17.52 8.40
N ILE A 7 -12.47 -17.39 8.49
CA ILE A 7 -13.16 -16.95 9.71
C ILE A 7 -12.84 -17.88 10.89
N LEU A 8 -12.89 -19.21 10.68
CA LEU A 8 -12.52 -20.18 11.69
C LEU A 8 -11.09 -19.93 12.19
N LEU A 9 -10.14 -19.75 11.29
CA LEU A 9 -8.74 -19.54 11.64
C LEU A 9 -8.50 -18.22 12.39
N THR A 10 -9.32 -17.18 12.19
CA THR A 10 -9.16 -15.90 12.91
C THR A 10 -9.31 -16.04 14.41
N ARG A 11 -10.02 -17.06 14.90
CA ARG A 11 -10.12 -17.35 16.34
C ARG A 11 -8.81 -17.85 16.92
N LEU A 12 -7.91 -18.38 16.09
CA LEU A 12 -6.59 -18.84 16.51
C LEU A 12 -5.58 -17.69 16.67
N THR A 13 -5.87 -16.52 16.10
CA THR A 13 -4.94 -15.37 16.05
C THR A 13 -4.66 -14.69 17.37
N ARG A 14 -5.39 -15.00 18.43
CA ARG A 14 -5.19 -14.40 19.75
C ARG A 14 -3.81 -14.67 20.35
N PHE A 15 -3.01 -15.55 19.77
CA PHE A 15 -1.77 -16.06 20.35
C PHE A 15 -0.53 -15.67 19.57
N ASN A 16 -0.49 -15.83 18.24
CA ASN A 16 0.64 -15.44 17.41
C ASN A 16 0.19 -15.15 15.97
N LEU A 17 0.06 -13.87 15.62
CA LEU A 17 -0.39 -13.42 14.31
C LEU A 17 0.59 -13.84 13.21
N SER A 18 1.90 -13.71 13.46
CA SER A 18 2.93 -14.05 12.47
C SER A 18 2.98 -15.55 12.19
N GLU A 19 2.77 -16.40 13.20
CA GLU A 19 2.74 -17.85 13.03
C GLU A 19 1.56 -18.29 12.14
N LEU A 20 0.38 -17.70 12.37
CA LEU A 20 -0.80 -18.00 11.55
C LEU A 20 -0.65 -17.47 10.13
N ALA A 21 -0.11 -16.27 9.95
CA ALA A 21 0.16 -15.70 8.63
C ALA A 21 1.15 -16.56 7.84
N GLU A 22 2.22 -17.03 8.50
CA GLU A 22 3.20 -17.92 7.89
C GLU A 22 2.60 -19.28 7.52
N LEU A 23 1.79 -19.87 8.42
CA LEU A 23 1.08 -21.12 8.14
C LEU A 23 0.16 -20.97 6.92
N TYR A 24 -0.61 -19.88 6.86
CA TYR A 24 -1.50 -19.59 5.74
C TYR A 24 -0.72 -19.43 4.43
N LYS A 25 0.39 -18.68 4.45
CA LYS A 25 1.24 -18.47 3.27
C LYS A 25 1.83 -19.78 2.75
N ARG A 26 2.32 -20.65 3.62
CA ARG A 26 2.88 -21.97 3.23
C ARG A 26 1.81 -22.94 2.73
N ALA A 27 0.65 -22.96 3.36
CA ALA A 27 -0.46 -23.81 2.94
C ALA A 27 -1.15 -23.30 1.65
N GLY A 28 -1.06 -21.99 1.37
CA GLY A 28 -1.68 -21.33 0.24
C GLY A 28 -3.14 -20.94 0.44
N SER A 29 -3.84 -21.52 1.42
CA SER A 29 -5.25 -21.19 1.73
C SER A 29 -5.64 -21.65 3.14
N ALA A 30 -6.69 -21.04 3.71
CA ALA A 30 -7.29 -21.51 4.96
C ALA A 30 -7.88 -22.92 4.81
N THR A 31 -8.43 -23.22 3.66
CA THR A 31 -8.99 -24.54 3.34
C THR A 31 -7.90 -25.61 3.44
N ALA A 32 -6.73 -25.39 2.85
CA ALA A 32 -5.60 -26.30 2.97
C ALA A 32 -5.12 -26.46 4.42
N VAL A 33 -5.08 -25.38 5.19
CA VAL A 33 -4.75 -25.46 6.64
C VAL A 33 -5.73 -26.37 7.38
N ILE A 34 -7.05 -26.21 7.15
CA ILE A 34 -8.08 -27.05 7.81
C ILE A 34 -7.99 -28.50 7.36
N GLU A 35 -7.74 -28.77 6.10
CA GLU A 35 -7.59 -30.15 5.57
C GLU A 35 -6.40 -30.86 6.21
N HIS A 36 -5.28 -30.15 6.41
CA HIS A 36 -4.05 -30.69 7.00
C HIS A 36 -3.92 -30.46 8.52
N LYS A 37 -5.00 -30.12 9.21
CA LYS A 37 -4.95 -29.74 10.65
C LYS A 37 -4.37 -30.82 11.57
N ARG A 38 -4.32 -32.09 11.14
CA ARG A 38 -3.72 -33.20 11.92
C ARG A 38 -2.21 -33.29 11.75
N ASP A 39 -1.72 -32.86 10.57
CA ASP A 39 -0.32 -33.01 10.15
C ASP A 39 0.33 -31.66 9.88
N ILE A 40 -0.05 -30.63 10.65
CA ILE A 40 0.37 -29.23 10.48
C ILE A 40 1.89 -29.05 10.42
N ARG A 41 2.64 -29.92 11.10
CA ARG A 41 4.11 -29.88 11.08
C ARG A 41 4.72 -30.25 9.74
N GLU A 42 3.98 -30.86 8.81
CA GLU A 42 4.43 -31.05 7.45
C GLU A 42 4.49 -29.73 6.68
N ILE A 43 3.57 -28.79 7.02
CA ILE A 43 3.51 -27.45 6.40
C ILE A 43 4.40 -26.46 7.18
N LEU A 44 4.31 -26.47 8.51
CA LEU A 44 5.03 -25.59 9.41
C LEU A 44 5.74 -26.43 10.47
N PRO A 45 6.99 -26.88 10.23
CA PRO A 45 7.72 -27.75 11.15
C PRO A 45 7.88 -27.17 12.55
N GLU A 46 8.04 -25.85 12.63
CA GLU A 46 8.18 -25.05 13.87
C GLU A 46 6.85 -24.73 14.56
N ALA A 47 5.70 -25.24 14.08
CA ALA A 47 4.38 -24.96 14.66
C ALA A 47 4.35 -25.21 16.16
N SER A 48 3.87 -24.21 16.90
CA SER A 48 3.75 -24.27 18.35
C SER A 48 2.74 -25.34 18.77
N THR A 49 2.98 -25.97 19.92
CA THR A 49 2.04 -26.96 20.48
C THR A 49 0.68 -26.34 20.73
N HIS A 50 0.63 -25.04 21.00
CA HIS A 50 -0.59 -24.28 21.21
C HIS A 50 -1.41 -24.15 19.92
N LEU A 51 -0.78 -23.80 18.78
CA LEU A 51 -1.43 -23.74 17.47
C LEU A 51 -1.98 -25.11 17.08
N ILE A 52 -1.19 -26.17 17.24
CA ILE A 52 -1.60 -27.54 16.92
C ILE A 52 -2.83 -27.97 17.76
N GLN A 53 -2.84 -27.65 19.05
CA GLN A 53 -3.98 -27.98 19.90
C GLN A 53 -5.23 -27.18 19.53
N ALA A 54 -5.08 -25.88 19.25
CA ALA A 54 -6.18 -25.03 18.84
C ALA A 54 -6.81 -25.50 17.50
N LEU A 55 -6.00 -25.96 16.54
CA LEU A 55 -6.47 -26.52 15.27
C LEU A 55 -7.26 -27.83 15.43
N LYS A 56 -6.96 -28.65 16.43
CA LYS A 56 -7.72 -29.89 16.70
C LYS A 56 -9.18 -29.61 17.08
N ASP A 57 -9.41 -28.53 17.82
CA ASP A 57 -10.72 -28.18 18.37
C ASP A 57 -11.50 -27.21 17.47
N ILE A 58 -10.94 -26.84 16.30
CA ILE A 58 -11.47 -25.77 15.44
C ILE A 58 -12.88 -26.05 14.88
N ASP A 59 -13.22 -27.31 14.68
CA ASP A 59 -14.55 -27.69 14.15
C ASP A 59 -15.69 -27.29 15.09
N SER A 60 -15.42 -27.16 16.38
CA SER A 60 -16.40 -26.70 17.38
C SER A 60 -16.86 -25.25 17.15
N LEU A 61 -16.09 -24.48 16.36
CA LEU A 61 -16.37 -23.08 16.04
C LEU A 61 -17.13 -22.91 14.71
N ARG A 62 -17.47 -24.01 14.01
CA ARG A 62 -18.05 -23.95 12.66
C ARG A 62 -19.40 -23.22 12.64
N GLU A 63 -20.31 -23.55 13.54
CA GLU A 63 -21.62 -22.90 13.60
C GLU A 63 -21.49 -21.37 13.84
N TRP A 64 -20.56 -20.98 14.71
CA TRP A 64 -20.26 -19.57 14.95
C TRP A 64 -19.72 -18.88 13.67
N ALA A 65 -18.83 -19.53 12.93
CA ALA A 65 -18.27 -18.96 11.70
C ALA A 65 -19.31 -18.87 10.57
N GLU A 66 -20.25 -19.82 10.53
CA GLU A 66 -21.39 -19.79 9.60
C GLU A 66 -22.34 -18.62 9.92
N GLN A 67 -22.60 -18.35 11.20
CA GLN A 67 -23.38 -17.19 11.65
C GLN A 67 -22.70 -15.87 11.29
N GLU A 68 -21.38 -15.77 11.47
CA GLU A 68 -20.59 -14.59 11.08
C GLU A 68 -20.66 -14.35 9.58
N LEU A 69 -20.43 -15.39 8.77
CA LEU A 69 -20.49 -15.28 7.31
C LEU A 69 -21.88 -14.90 6.81
N GLU A 70 -22.95 -15.41 7.44
CA GLU A 70 -24.32 -15.03 7.10
C GLU A 70 -24.63 -13.58 7.49
N TYR A 71 -24.11 -13.11 8.64
CA TYR A 71 -24.20 -11.71 9.02
C TYR A 71 -23.52 -10.81 7.98
N ASP A 72 -22.30 -11.16 7.56
CA ASP A 72 -21.55 -10.43 6.53
C ASP A 72 -22.36 -10.31 5.23
N ARG A 73 -22.93 -11.43 4.78
CA ARG A 73 -23.76 -11.48 3.58
C ARG A 73 -24.99 -10.57 3.66
N LEU A 74 -25.68 -10.57 4.81
CA LEU A 74 -26.88 -9.77 5.02
C LEU A 74 -26.60 -8.26 5.10
N HIS A 75 -25.38 -7.88 5.49
CA HIS A 75 -24.99 -6.48 5.67
C HIS A 75 -24.04 -5.96 4.58
N ASN A 76 -23.85 -6.73 3.47
CA ASN A 76 -22.94 -6.41 2.37
C ASN A 76 -21.50 -6.19 2.84
N ILE A 77 -21.09 -6.89 3.89
CA ILE A 77 -19.69 -6.93 4.33
C ILE A 77 -18.99 -8.01 3.52
N GLU A 78 -17.85 -7.67 2.97
CA GLU A 78 -17.04 -8.58 2.15
C GLU A 78 -15.87 -9.13 2.97
N PRO A 79 -15.84 -10.46 3.25
CA PRO A 79 -14.67 -11.10 3.82
C PRO A 79 -13.61 -11.29 2.72
N ILE A 80 -12.48 -10.58 2.84
CA ILE A 80 -11.36 -10.59 1.89
C ILE A 80 -10.24 -11.45 2.48
N CYS A 81 -10.03 -12.65 1.93
CA CYS A 81 -8.97 -13.56 2.36
C CYS A 81 -7.60 -13.11 1.81
N MET A 82 -6.50 -13.47 2.49
CA MET A 82 -5.14 -13.07 2.09
C MET A 82 -4.76 -13.53 0.67
N ASN A 83 -5.38 -14.56 0.12
CA ASN A 83 -5.17 -15.04 -1.25
C ASN A 83 -6.12 -14.40 -2.30
N ASP A 84 -7.07 -13.56 -1.87
CA ASP A 84 -7.94 -12.81 -2.78
C ASP A 84 -7.14 -11.68 -3.46
N GLU A 85 -7.40 -11.41 -4.74
CA GLU A 85 -6.76 -10.34 -5.50
C GLU A 85 -7.07 -8.94 -4.93
N ARG A 86 -8.22 -8.77 -4.27
CA ARG A 86 -8.62 -7.52 -3.62
C ARG A 86 -7.96 -7.31 -2.26
N TYR A 87 -7.28 -8.31 -1.72
CA TYR A 87 -6.52 -8.13 -0.48
C TYR A 87 -5.42 -7.09 -0.69
N PRO A 88 -5.24 -6.11 0.23
CA PRO A 88 -4.21 -5.08 0.08
C PRO A 88 -2.82 -5.71 -0.08
N GLN A 89 -2.24 -5.64 -1.30
CA GLN A 89 -0.96 -6.30 -1.59
C GLN A 89 0.17 -5.77 -0.72
N ARG A 90 0.15 -4.46 -0.43
CA ARG A 90 1.10 -3.83 0.50
C ARG A 90 1.05 -4.47 1.90
N LEU A 91 -0.14 -4.74 2.41
CA LEU A 91 -0.32 -5.39 3.71
C LEU A 91 0.09 -6.87 3.68
N LYS A 92 -0.14 -7.57 2.57
CA LYS A 92 0.24 -8.97 2.38
C LYS A 92 1.73 -9.22 2.53
N GLU A 93 2.56 -8.22 2.20
CA GLU A 93 4.01 -8.27 2.36
C GLU A 93 4.45 -8.19 3.84
N CYS A 94 3.59 -7.67 4.72
CA CYS A 94 3.91 -7.51 6.13
C CYS A 94 3.97 -8.88 6.84
N PRO A 95 4.88 -9.05 7.82
CA PRO A 95 5.08 -10.35 8.49
C PRO A 95 3.91 -10.75 9.38
N ASP A 96 3.10 -9.81 9.83
CA ASP A 96 1.94 -9.99 10.72
C ASP A 96 0.62 -9.60 10.04
N ALA A 97 0.57 -9.71 8.71
CA ALA A 97 -0.63 -9.46 7.93
C ALA A 97 -1.79 -10.36 8.40
N PRO A 98 -3.01 -9.82 8.62
CA PRO A 98 -4.16 -10.64 8.97
C PRO A 98 -4.55 -11.55 7.80
N ILE A 99 -4.88 -12.81 8.07
CA ILE A 99 -5.29 -13.77 7.03
C ILE A 99 -6.65 -13.45 6.41
N LEU A 100 -7.44 -12.62 7.07
CA LEU A 100 -8.77 -12.20 6.69
C LEU A 100 -9.01 -10.75 7.08
N LEU A 101 -9.64 -10.01 6.19
CA LEU A 101 -10.16 -8.66 6.43
C LEU A 101 -11.65 -8.65 6.12
N TYR A 102 -12.40 -7.83 6.84
CA TYR A 102 -13.80 -7.52 6.58
C TYR A 102 -13.86 -6.12 6.00
N TYR A 103 -14.50 -5.98 4.84
CA TYR A 103 -14.58 -4.71 4.12
C TYR A 103 -16.04 -4.34 3.82
N LEU A 104 -16.36 -3.06 4.02
CA LEU A 104 -17.65 -2.48 3.67
C LEU A 104 -17.41 -1.17 2.93
N GLY A 105 -17.53 -1.18 1.60
CA GLY A 105 -17.27 -0.01 0.77
C GLY A 105 -17.07 -0.35 -0.70
N ASN A 106 -16.50 0.58 -1.46
CA ASN A 106 -16.33 0.48 -2.90
C ASN A 106 -14.96 0.93 -3.42
N ALA A 107 -14.03 1.37 -2.55
CA ALA A 107 -12.68 1.75 -2.98
C ALA A 107 -11.84 0.53 -3.36
N ASP A 108 -10.95 0.74 -4.32
CA ASP A 108 -9.88 -0.21 -4.62
C ASP A 108 -8.77 -0.10 -3.55
N LEU A 109 -8.64 -1.15 -2.73
CA LEU A 109 -7.62 -1.23 -1.67
C LEU A 109 -6.20 -1.38 -2.24
N ASN A 110 -6.08 -1.72 -3.53
CA ASN A 110 -4.83 -1.82 -4.29
C ASN A 110 -4.61 -0.63 -5.22
N ASN A 111 -5.25 0.52 -4.94
CA ASN A 111 -5.01 1.75 -5.67
C ASN A 111 -3.51 2.01 -5.84
N ARG A 112 -3.11 2.61 -6.96
CA ARG A 112 -1.71 2.88 -7.30
C ARG A 112 -0.98 3.68 -6.21
N HIS A 113 -1.66 4.65 -5.61
CA HIS A 113 -1.13 5.53 -4.57
C HIS A 113 -2.00 5.45 -3.32
N VAL A 114 -1.45 4.96 -2.24
CA VAL A 114 -2.14 4.82 -0.96
C VAL A 114 -1.35 5.50 0.15
N ILE A 115 -1.97 6.44 0.84
CA ILE A 115 -1.34 7.11 2.00
C ILE A 115 -2.19 6.93 3.25
N ASN A 116 -1.56 7.01 4.40
CA ASN A 116 -2.29 7.23 5.63
C ASN A 116 -1.93 8.57 6.28
N ILE A 117 -2.95 9.24 6.85
CA ILE A 117 -2.82 10.50 7.57
C ILE A 117 -3.23 10.25 9.01
N ILE A 118 -2.29 10.42 9.93
CA ILE A 118 -2.46 10.06 11.34
C ILE A 118 -1.95 11.15 12.28
N GLY A 119 -2.32 11.03 13.57
CA GLY A 119 -1.80 11.94 14.59
C GLY A 119 -2.51 11.86 15.93
N THR A 120 -2.45 12.96 16.66
CA THR A 120 -3.07 13.10 17.98
C THR A 120 -4.60 13.06 17.91
N ARG A 121 -5.22 12.54 18.98
CA ARG A 121 -6.68 12.62 19.16
C ARG A 121 -7.16 14.04 19.53
N HIS A 122 -6.24 14.93 19.86
CA HIS A 122 -6.47 16.33 20.21
C HIS A 122 -5.91 17.26 19.13
N CYS A 123 -6.41 17.11 17.89
CA CYS A 123 -5.97 17.91 16.76
C CYS A 123 -6.27 19.39 16.99
N THR A 124 -5.23 20.23 16.90
CA THR A 124 -5.38 21.66 17.06
C THR A 124 -5.93 22.31 15.79
N THR A 125 -6.29 23.61 15.85
CA THR A 125 -6.68 24.36 14.64
C THR A 125 -5.57 24.35 13.60
N TYR A 126 -4.31 24.47 14.02
CA TYR A 126 -3.14 24.37 13.15
C TYR A 126 -3.11 23.01 12.41
N GLY A 127 -3.28 21.89 13.13
CA GLY A 127 -3.31 20.55 12.51
C GLY A 127 -4.48 20.39 11.53
N GLN A 128 -5.66 20.95 11.87
CA GLN A 128 -6.83 20.92 10.97
C GLN A 128 -6.58 21.71 9.69
N ASP A 129 -5.93 22.88 9.78
CA ASP A 129 -5.62 23.72 8.61
C ASP A 129 -4.56 23.06 7.72
N ILE A 130 -3.55 22.42 8.32
CA ILE A 130 -2.58 21.60 7.57
C ILE A 130 -3.30 20.49 6.79
N ILE A 131 -4.16 19.71 7.44
CA ILE A 131 -4.88 18.61 6.79
C ILE A 131 -5.70 19.12 5.60
N ARG A 132 -6.49 20.18 5.81
CA ARG A 132 -7.32 20.78 4.74
C ARG A 132 -6.48 21.26 3.56
N SER A 133 -5.39 21.99 3.85
CA SER A 133 -4.51 22.51 2.79
C SER A 133 -3.82 21.39 2.05
N PHE A 134 -3.21 20.44 2.78
CA PHE A 134 -2.51 19.31 2.22
C PHE A 134 -3.41 18.46 1.33
N VAL A 135 -4.60 18.04 1.79
CA VAL A 135 -5.51 17.20 1.02
C VAL A 135 -6.04 17.94 -0.21
N ARG A 136 -6.35 19.23 -0.10
CA ARG A 136 -6.77 20.04 -1.26
C ARG A 136 -5.67 20.18 -2.31
N GLU A 137 -4.43 20.45 -1.89
CA GLU A 137 -3.27 20.55 -2.79
C GLU A 137 -2.94 19.19 -3.41
N LEU A 138 -3.01 18.13 -2.62
CA LEU A 138 -2.77 16.77 -3.10
C LEU A 138 -3.77 16.39 -4.21
N LYS A 139 -5.05 16.80 -4.09
CA LYS A 139 -6.05 16.54 -5.14
C LYS A 139 -5.71 17.20 -6.46
N ALA A 140 -5.10 18.38 -6.42
CA ALA A 140 -4.66 19.08 -7.63
C ALA A 140 -3.43 18.42 -8.27
N LEU A 141 -2.56 17.82 -7.48
CA LEU A 141 -1.31 17.19 -7.93
C LEU A 141 -1.50 15.72 -8.31
N CYS A 142 -2.17 14.95 -7.46
CA CYS A 142 -2.38 13.51 -7.57
C CYS A 142 -3.85 13.20 -7.30
N PRO A 143 -4.75 13.24 -8.29
CA PRO A 143 -6.19 13.06 -8.08
C PRO A 143 -6.59 11.65 -7.62
N ASP A 144 -5.78 10.64 -7.95
CA ASP A 144 -6.08 9.22 -7.72
C ASP A 144 -5.28 8.65 -6.55
N VAL A 145 -5.47 9.22 -5.35
CA VAL A 145 -4.86 8.73 -4.12
C VAL A 145 -5.94 8.18 -3.20
N LEU A 146 -5.74 6.98 -2.67
CA LEU A 146 -6.55 6.44 -1.58
C LEU A 146 -5.99 6.93 -0.23
N ILE A 147 -6.86 7.53 0.58
CA ILE A 147 -6.46 8.04 1.91
C ILE A 147 -7.00 7.11 3.00
N LEU A 148 -6.11 6.52 3.79
CA LEU A 148 -6.46 5.70 4.95
C LEU A 148 -6.25 6.45 6.25
N SER A 149 -7.02 6.09 7.27
CA SER A 149 -6.77 6.47 8.66
C SER A 149 -7.56 5.56 9.62
N GLY A 150 -7.49 5.83 10.92
CA GLY A 150 -8.09 4.97 11.94
C GLY A 150 -9.50 5.35 12.39
N LEU A 151 -10.14 6.33 11.80
CA LEU A 151 -11.44 6.88 12.21
C LEU A 151 -11.49 7.33 13.69
N ALA A 152 -10.34 7.55 14.32
CA ALA A 152 -10.25 8.05 15.69
C ALA A 152 -10.58 9.55 15.78
N TYR A 153 -10.72 10.07 17.01
CA TYR A 153 -10.80 11.51 17.22
C TYR A 153 -9.54 12.23 16.71
N GLY A 154 -9.63 13.53 16.48
CA GLY A 154 -8.53 14.39 16.11
C GLY A 154 -8.10 14.25 14.66
N VAL A 155 -6.83 13.99 14.39
CA VAL A 155 -6.27 13.98 13.03
C VAL A 155 -7.03 13.04 12.10
N ASP A 156 -7.33 11.82 12.54
CA ASP A 156 -7.95 10.79 11.71
C ASP A 156 -9.29 11.25 11.11
N ILE A 157 -10.20 11.74 11.96
CA ILE A 157 -11.52 12.19 11.49
C ILE A 157 -11.42 13.42 10.58
N HIS A 158 -10.48 14.33 10.85
CA HIS A 158 -10.26 15.50 9.99
C HIS A 158 -9.67 15.08 8.64
N ALA A 159 -8.79 14.08 8.60
CA ALA A 159 -8.27 13.53 7.36
C ALA A 159 -9.39 12.90 6.49
N HIS A 160 -10.26 12.08 7.08
CA HIS A 160 -11.41 11.51 6.36
C HIS A 160 -12.36 12.57 5.83
N ARG A 161 -12.69 13.57 6.64
CA ARG A 161 -13.58 14.66 6.21
C ARG A 161 -12.97 15.48 5.07
N ALA A 162 -11.69 15.85 5.19
CA ALA A 162 -10.99 16.55 4.12
C ALA A 162 -10.90 15.73 2.84
N ALA A 163 -10.67 14.41 2.94
CA ALA A 163 -10.69 13.49 1.80
C ALA A 163 -12.05 13.50 1.10
N LEU A 164 -13.13 13.30 1.85
CA LEU A 164 -14.51 13.32 1.34
C LEU A 164 -14.88 14.66 0.67
N GLU A 165 -14.53 15.79 1.31
CA GLU A 165 -14.78 17.14 0.80
C GLU A 165 -14.05 17.44 -0.51
N ASN A 166 -12.89 16.83 -0.72
CA ASN A 166 -12.09 17.00 -1.94
C ASN A 166 -12.29 15.88 -2.97
N GLY A 167 -13.26 14.96 -2.77
CA GLY A 167 -13.56 13.90 -3.72
C GLY A 167 -12.50 12.80 -3.81
N PHE A 168 -11.73 12.56 -2.74
CA PHE A 168 -10.90 11.39 -2.60
C PHE A 168 -11.69 10.22 -2.03
N GLU A 169 -11.37 9.02 -2.46
CA GLU A 169 -11.75 7.82 -1.73
C GLU A 169 -10.99 7.74 -0.41
N THR A 170 -11.70 7.30 0.65
CA THR A 170 -11.07 7.19 1.96
C THR A 170 -11.57 5.98 2.73
N VAL A 171 -10.65 5.23 3.33
CA VAL A 171 -10.95 3.99 4.07
C VAL A 171 -10.57 4.13 5.53
N GLY A 172 -11.57 3.91 6.38
CA GLY A 172 -11.39 3.84 7.84
C GLY A 172 -11.04 2.44 8.29
N VAL A 173 -9.84 2.25 8.83
CA VAL A 173 -9.48 0.98 9.44
C VAL A 173 -9.97 0.98 10.89
N LEU A 174 -10.78 -0.01 11.28
CA LEU A 174 -11.43 -0.04 12.59
C LEU A 174 -10.74 -1.02 13.56
N ALA A 175 -10.91 -0.78 14.86
CA ALA A 175 -10.38 -1.62 15.94
C ALA A 175 -11.46 -2.49 16.62
N HIS A 176 -12.56 -2.72 15.89
CA HIS A 176 -13.75 -3.46 16.31
C HIS A 176 -14.48 -4.00 15.08
N GLY A 177 -15.53 -4.80 15.27
CA GLY A 177 -16.36 -5.32 14.19
C GLY A 177 -17.13 -4.24 13.44
N LEU A 178 -17.60 -4.55 12.22
CA LEU A 178 -18.37 -3.63 11.37
C LEU A 178 -19.86 -3.50 11.77
N ASP A 179 -20.28 -4.18 12.81
CA ASP A 179 -21.63 -4.14 13.41
C ASP A 179 -21.90 -2.86 14.19
N ASP A 180 -20.87 -2.11 14.60
CA ASP A 180 -21.01 -0.81 15.28
C ASP A 180 -19.96 0.19 14.74
N ILE A 181 -20.15 1.46 15.05
CA ILE A 181 -19.19 2.54 14.72
C ILE A 181 -18.73 3.21 16.00
N TYR A 182 -17.42 3.13 16.22
CA TYR A 182 -16.78 3.82 17.32
C TYR A 182 -15.67 4.76 16.81
N PRO A 183 -15.66 6.03 17.25
CA PRO A 183 -16.63 6.70 18.13
C PRO A 183 -17.99 6.93 17.47
N ARG A 184 -19.06 6.86 18.23
CA ARG A 184 -20.44 7.08 17.69
C ARG A 184 -20.64 8.43 17.03
N GLY A 185 -19.92 9.47 17.49
CA GLY A 185 -19.94 10.81 16.87
C GLY A 185 -19.37 10.86 15.45
N HIS A 186 -18.72 9.80 14.98
CA HIS A 186 -18.18 9.70 13.61
C HIS A 186 -19.07 8.93 12.63
N ARG A 187 -20.25 8.46 13.10
CA ARG A 187 -21.18 7.66 12.31
C ARG A 187 -21.54 8.30 10.97
N ASP A 188 -21.88 9.59 10.96
CA ASP A 188 -22.26 10.26 9.72
C ASP A 188 -21.12 10.34 8.72
N THR A 189 -19.87 10.51 9.20
CA THR A 189 -18.69 10.47 8.36
C THR A 189 -18.47 9.05 7.82
N ALA A 190 -18.56 8.01 8.67
CA ALA A 190 -18.44 6.62 8.29
C ALA A 190 -19.45 6.22 7.20
N LEU A 191 -20.71 6.65 7.31
CA LEU A 191 -21.73 6.41 6.29
C LEU A 191 -21.43 7.07 4.93
N LYS A 192 -20.78 8.23 4.94
CA LYS A 192 -20.27 8.86 3.70
C LYS A 192 -19.10 8.09 3.13
N MET A 193 -18.19 7.62 3.98
CA MET A 193 -17.03 6.83 3.58
C MET A 193 -17.42 5.51 2.91
N ILE A 194 -18.46 4.82 3.40
CA ILE A 194 -18.98 3.59 2.75
C ILE A 194 -19.40 3.86 1.29
N LYS A 195 -19.84 5.07 0.96
CA LYS A 195 -20.26 5.47 -0.40
C LYS A 195 -19.08 5.98 -1.26
N GLN A 196 -18.04 6.48 -0.64
CA GLN A 196 -16.88 7.12 -1.29
C GLN A 196 -15.58 6.58 -0.68
N GLY A 197 -15.42 5.26 -0.62
CA GLY A 197 -14.30 4.61 0.02
C GLY A 197 -14.72 3.36 0.77
N GLY A 198 -14.59 3.33 2.10
CA GLY A 198 -15.04 2.19 2.88
C GLY A 198 -14.59 2.15 4.33
N LEU A 199 -14.95 1.05 4.97
CA LEU A 199 -14.53 0.66 6.30
C LEU A 199 -13.86 -0.71 6.23
N LEU A 200 -12.75 -0.88 6.90
CA LEU A 200 -11.93 -2.09 6.89
C LEU A 200 -11.60 -2.52 8.33
N THR A 201 -11.67 -3.80 8.61
CA THR A 201 -11.27 -4.34 9.90
C THR A 201 -10.78 -5.80 9.81
N GLU A 202 -9.98 -6.24 10.77
CA GLU A 202 -9.65 -7.65 10.98
C GLU A 202 -10.56 -8.33 12.02
N TYR A 203 -11.44 -7.56 12.64
CA TYR A 203 -12.25 -8.03 13.76
C TYR A 203 -13.63 -8.48 13.31
N THR A 204 -14.07 -9.61 13.85
CA THR A 204 -15.44 -10.12 13.68
C THR A 204 -16.46 -9.25 14.40
N THR A 205 -17.73 -9.43 14.06
CA THR A 205 -18.85 -8.77 14.74
C THR A 205 -18.81 -8.98 16.26
N HIS A 206 -19.45 -8.07 16.99
CA HIS A 206 -19.47 -8.03 18.46
C HIS A 206 -18.09 -7.87 19.14
N THR A 207 -17.02 -7.62 18.36
CA THR A 207 -15.72 -7.27 18.93
C THR A 207 -15.74 -5.83 19.45
N GLN A 208 -15.54 -5.67 20.77
CA GLN A 208 -15.59 -4.36 21.42
C GLN A 208 -14.32 -3.54 21.16
N PRO A 209 -14.44 -2.19 21.08
CA PRO A 209 -13.32 -1.28 20.86
C PRO A 209 -12.48 -1.12 22.16
N VAL A 210 -11.62 -2.09 22.46
CA VAL A 210 -10.71 -2.07 23.62
C VAL A 210 -9.35 -1.49 23.28
N ALA A 211 -8.65 -0.94 24.25
CA ALA A 211 -7.37 -0.22 24.05
C ALA A 211 -6.32 -1.06 23.28
N ARG A 212 -6.22 -2.34 23.55
CA ARG A 212 -5.31 -3.26 22.85
C ARG A 212 -5.57 -3.31 21.34
N ASN A 213 -6.85 -3.36 20.92
CA ASN A 213 -7.23 -3.47 19.53
C ASN A 213 -6.83 -2.22 18.73
N PHE A 214 -6.88 -1.04 19.34
CA PHE A 214 -6.43 0.21 18.67
C PHE A 214 -4.93 0.17 18.35
N VAL A 215 -4.12 -0.35 19.26
CA VAL A 215 -2.68 -0.50 19.04
C VAL A 215 -2.41 -1.56 17.96
N GLN A 216 -3.09 -2.71 18.05
CA GLN A 216 -2.94 -3.81 17.11
C GLN A 216 -3.38 -3.40 15.69
N ARG A 217 -4.50 -2.69 15.56
CA ARG A 217 -5.03 -2.20 14.29
C ARG A 217 -4.05 -1.29 13.53
N ASN A 218 -3.22 -0.51 14.25
CA ASN A 218 -2.31 0.45 13.63
C ASN A 218 -1.34 -0.20 12.63
N ARG A 219 -1.03 -1.49 12.79
CA ARG A 219 -0.22 -2.24 11.82
C ARG A 219 -0.91 -2.36 10.45
N ILE A 220 -2.25 -2.46 10.44
CA ILE A 220 -3.02 -2.52 9.20
C ILE A 220 -3.01 -1.14 8.52
N VAL A 221 -3.19 -0.05 9.29
CA VAL A 221 -3.09 1.32 8.76
C VAL A 221 -1.72 1.54 8.13
N ALA A 222 -0.64 1.18 8.83
CA ALA A 222 0.73 1.33 8.34
C ALA A 222 1.03 0.42 7.13
N GLY A 223 0.58 -0.84 7.19
CA GLY A 223 0.88 -1.85 6.18
C GLY A 223 0.15 -1.66 4.85
N CYS A 224 -1.04 -1.07 4.87
CA CYS A 224 -1.83 -0.83 3.65
C CYS A 224 -1.33 0.36 2.80
N ALA A 225 -0.45 1.22 3.31
CA ALA A 225 -0.07 2.46 2.65
C ALA A 225 1.37 2.45 2.14
N ASP A 226 1.65 3.25 1.13
CA ASP A 226 3.01 3.56 0.66
C ASP A 226 3.72 4.48 1.64
N ALA A 227 2.97 5.43 2.22
CA ALA A 227 3.50 6.44 3.11
C ALA A 227 2.58 6.74 4.30
N THR A 228 3.19 7.02 5.44
CA THR A 228 2.54 7.48 6.67
C THR A 228 2.85 8.96 6.90
N ILE A 229 1.81 9.79 7.02
CA ILE A 229 1.94 11.22 7.25
C ILE A 229 1.46 11.55 8.68
N LEU A 230 2.39 11.98 9.52
CA LEU A 230 2.12 12.42 10.89
C LEU A 230 1.90 13.94 10.93
N VAL A 231 0.69 14.36 11.28
CA VAL A 231 0.33 15.79 11.29
C VAL A 231 0.66 16.46 12.62
N GLU A 232 0.19 15.91 13.72
CA GLU A 232 0.48 16.36 15.07
C GLU A 232 0.63 15.17 16.02
N SER A 233 1.57 15.26 16.95
CA SER A 233 1.77 14.25 18.00
C SER A 233 2.45 14.85 19.23
N ALA A 234 1.97 14.47 20.41
CA ALA A 234 2.75 14.65 21.64
C ALA A 234 3.99 13.73 21.63
N ALA A 235 4.97 13.99 22.50
CA ALA A 235 6.22 13.24 22.61
C ALA A 235 6.04 11.72 22.79
N LYS A 236 4.91 11.28 23.35
CA LYS A 236 4.52 9.86 23.54
C LYS A 236 3.18 9.54 22.90
N GLY A 237 2.87 10.12 21.75
CA GLY A 237 1.60 9.97 21.05
C GLY A 237 1.46 8.63 20.36
N GLY A 238 0.21 8.13 20.22
CA GLY A 238 -0.10 6.88 19.54
C GLY A 238 0.28 6.88 18.04
N GLY A 239 0.29 8.05 17.38
CA GLY A 239 0.75 8.19 16.00
C GLY A 239 2.22 7.77 15.81
N LEU A 240 3.08 8.00 16.81
CA LEU A 240 4.47 7.59 16.76
C LEU A 240 4.64 6.06 16.72
N ILE A 241 3.70 5.31 17.33
CA ILE A 241 3.68 3.84 17.25
C ILE A 241 3.42 3.41 15.79
N THR A 242 2.45 4.03 15.15
CA THR A 242 2.14 3.75 13.73
C THR A 242 3.32 4.11 12.82
N CYS A 243 3.99 5.25 13.04
CA CYS A 243 5.22 5.62 12.32
C CYS A 243 6.34 4.58 12.50
N SER A 244 6.54 4.09 13.73
CA SER A 244 7.54 3.05 13.99
C SER A 244 7.22 1.74 13.27
N ILE A 245 5.95 1.34 13.23
CA ILE A 245 5.49 0.16 12.49
C ILE A 245 5.68 0.36 11.00
N ALA A 246 5.29 1.52 10.43
CA ALA A 246 5.46 1.83 9.02
C ALA A 246 6.94 1.70 8.59
N ARG A 247 7.86 2.25 9.38
CA ARG A 247 9.30 2.11 9.14
C ARG A 247 9.76 0.65 9.19
N SER A 248 9.25 -0.15 10.13
CA SER A 248 9.61 -1.57 10.22
C SER A 248 9.12 -2.39 9.02
N TYR A 249 8.10 -1.90 8.31
CA TYR A 249 7.60 -2.49 7.06
C TYR A 249 8.28 -1.89 5.80
N GLY A 250 9.27 -1.01 5.98
CA GLY A 250 9.93 -0.33 4.86
C GLY A 250 9.05 0.70 4.15
N ARG A 251 8.03 1.24 4.84
CA ARG A 251 7.16 2.28 4.31
C ARG A 251 7.71 3.67 4.64
N GLU A 252 7.50 4.63 3.73
CA GLU A 252 7.93 6.00 3.94
C GLU A 252 7.18 6.68 5.08
N VAL A 253 7.86 7.52 5.84
CA VAL A 253 7.26 8.27 6.93
C VAL A 253 7.58 9.75 6.78
N PHE A 254 6.54 10.57 6.82
CA PHE A 254 6.62 12.02 6.74
C PHE A 254 6.01 12.66 7.99
N ALA A 255 6.50 13.82 8.36
CA ALA A 255 5.91 14.58 9.46
C ALA A 255 5.89 16.09 9.15
N PHE A 256 4.80 16.74 9.55
CA PHE A 256 4.73 18.18 9.54
C PHE A 256 5.44 18.74 10.78
N PRO A 257 6.31 19.74 10.62
CA PRO A 257 6.93 20.41 11.75
C PRO A 257 5.89 21.30 12.45
N GLY A 258 6.10 21.57 13.72
CA GLY A 258 5.27 22.50 14.46
C GLY A 258 6.11 23.40 15.36
N ALA A 259 5.43 24.32 16.07
CA ALA A 259 6.10 25.28 16.93
C ALA A 259 6.86 24.57 18.06
N VAL A 260 8.07 25.07 18.35
CA VAL A 260 8.86 24.64 19.50
C VAL A 260 8.07 24.94 20.78
N HIS A 261 8.04 24.03 21.72
CA HIS A 261 7.28 24.11 22.98
C HIS A 261 5.76 23.95 22.83
N SER A 262 5.25 23.54 21.66
CA SER A 262 3.85 23.13 21.53
C SER A 262 3.73 21.63 21.82
N ASP A 263 2.85 21.25 22.75
CA ASP A 263 2.67 19.89 23.24
C ASP A 263 2.44 18.86 22.12
N TYR A 264 1.65 19.24 21.09
CA TYR A 264 1.31 18.35 19.98
C TYR A 264 2.25 18.47 18.77
N SER A 265 3.28 19.31 18.86
CA SER A 265 4.35 19.43 17.86
C SER A 265 5.60 18.63 18.25
N GLU A 266 5.79 18.38 19.55
CA GLU A 266 7.00 17.78 20.08
C GLU A 266 7.29 16.41 19.49
N GLY A 267 6.28 15.56 19.35
CA GLY A 267 6.42 14.22 18.76
C GLY A 267 6.86 14.27 17.31
N CYS A 268 6.27 15.13 16.49
CA CYS A 268 6.66 15.36 15.10
C CYS A 268 8.08 15.89 14.99
N ASN A 269 8.39 16.95 15.74
CA ASN A 269 9.72 17.58 15.74
C ASN A 269 10.83 16.61 16.18
N ASN A 270 10.57 15.80 17.21
CA ASN A 270 11.49 14.77 17.67
C ASN A 270 11.70 13.69 16.60
N LEU A 271 10.61 13.23 15.97
CA LEU A 271 10.69 12.20 14.93
C LEU A 271 11.50 12.69 13.71
N ILE A 272 11.32 13.95 13.30
CA ILE A 272 12.11 14.59 12.24
C ILE A 272 13.57 14.71 12.65
N ARG A 273 13.86 15.27 13.83
CA ARG A 273 15.20 15.45 14.37
C ARG A 273 15.97 14.14 14.42
N ASP A 274 15.31 13.06 14.81
CA ASP A 274 15.91 11.74 14.99
C ASP A 274 15.93 10.92 13.67
N ASN A 275 15.70 11.58 12.52
CA ASN A 275 15.61 10.96 11.18
C ASN A 275 14.61 9.80 11.11
N GLY A 276 13.54 9.88 11.88
CA GLY A 276 12.45 8.92 11.88
C GLY A 276 11.33 9.25 10.88
N ALA A 277 11.32 10.46 10.36
CA ALA A 277 10.44 10.93 9.30
C ALA A 277 11.11 12.02 8.47
N ALA A 278 10.80 12.07 7.18
CA ALA A 278 11.15 13.21 6.35
C ALA A 278 10.22 14.40 6.68
N LEU A 279 10.78 15.61 6.73
CA LEU A 279 10.02 16.84 6.92
C LEU A 279 9.29 17.20 5.64
N ILE A 280 7.99 17.47 5.74
CA ILE A 280 7.19 18.08 4.66
C ILE A 280 6.44 19.30 5.18
N THR A 281 6.22 20.27 4.31
CA THR A 281 5.44 21.48 4.61
C THR A 281 4.23 21.64 3.67
N SER A 282 4.18 20.87 2.59
CA SER A 282 3.15 20.94 1.54
C SER A 282 2.93 19.59 0.87
N ALA A 283 1.84 19.45 0.12
CA ALA A 283 1.63 18.30 -0.75
C ALA A 283 2.66 18.24 -1.89
N THR A 284 3.18 19.37 -2.33
CA THR A 284 4.24 19.42 -3.35
C THR A 284 5.53 18.77 -2.84
N ASP A 285 5.93 19.05 -1.58
CA ASP A 285 7.10 18.42 -0.97
C ASP A 285 6.92 16.91 -0.90
N PHE A 286 5.73 16.47 -0.47
CA PHE A 286 5.37 15.06 -0.35
C PHE A 286 5.44 14.34 -1.70
N VAL A 287 4.76 14.87 -2.73
CA VAL A 287 4.69 14.28 -4.08
C VAL A 287 6.09 14.14 -4.70
N LYS A 288 6.94 15.16 -4.52
CA LYS A 288 8.34 15.10 -4.96
C LYS A 288 9.16 14.06 -4.20
N ALA A 289 9.01 13.99 -2.88
CA ALA A 289 9.73 13.04 -2.04
C ALA A 289 9.35 11.59 -2.36
N MET A 290 8.09 11.35 -2.75
CA MET A 290 7.59 10.05 -3.20
C MET A 290 7.98 9.74 -4.67
N GLY A 291 8.50 10.69 -5.43
CA GLY A 291 8.77 10.52 -6.86
C GLY A 291 7.50 10.44 -7.74
N TRP A 292 6.33 10.79 -7.21
CA TRP A 292 5.06 10.69 -7.95
C TRP A 292 4.87 11.77 -9.01
N ASP A 293 5.65 12.84 -8.99
CA ASP A 293 5.60 13.90 -9.99
C ASP A 293 6.10 13.44 -11.38
N ASP A 294 7.01 12.48 -11.43
CA ASP A 294 7.48 11.90 -12.69
C ASP A 294 6.44 10.96 -13.30
N ASP A 295 5.72 10.20 -12.46
CA ASP A 295 4.60 9.37 -12.88
C ASP A 295 3.47 10.21 -13.50
N ILE A 296 3.12 11.33 -12.88
CA ILE A 296 2.09 12.25 -13.37
C ILE A 296 2.48 12.86 -14.70
N LYS A 297 3.73 13.28 -14.86
CA LYS A 297 4.25 13.81 -16.12
C LYS A 297 4.21 12.77 -17.23
N LEU A 298 4.50 11.51 -16.89
CA LEU A 298 4.44 10.39 -17.82
C LEU A 298 3.01 10.11 -18.29
N GLU A 299 2.05 10.07 -17.36
CA GLU A 299 0.62 9.89 -17.70
C GLU A 299 0.07 11.03 -18.54
N GLN A 300 0.39 12.27 -18.17
CA GLN A 300 -0.01 13.45 -18.97
C GLN A 300 0.60 13.43 -20.38
N ALA A 301 1.84 12.97 -20.53
CA ALA A 301 2.48 12.80 -21.82
C ALA A 301 1.80 11.71 -22.65
N GLN A 302 1.42 10.58 -22.04
CA GLN A 302 0.66 9.50 -22.68
C GLN A 302 -0.75 9.94 -23.09
N GLN A 303 -1.47 10.66 -22.23
CA GLN A 303 -2.82 11.19 -22.54
C GLN A 303 -2.80 12.24 -23.66
N ARG A 304 -1.71 13.01 -23.81
CA ARG A 304 -1.55 13.97 -24.88
C ARG A 304 -1.11 13.35 -26.20
N GLY A 305 -1.02 12.02 -26.28
CA GLY A 305 -0.55 11.33 -27.48
C GLY A 305 0.91 11.65 -27.83
N ILE A 306 1.67 12.20 -26.86
CA ILE A 306 3.10 12.32 -26.97
C ILE A 306 3.63 10.91 -26.71
N GLU A 307 3.69 10.09 -27.78
CA GLU A 307 4.59 8.96 -27.76
C GLU A 307 5.95 9.52 -27.32
N ARG A 308 6.49 9.08 -26.18
CA ARG A 308 7.92 9.22 -25.95
C ARG A 308 8.55 8.51 -27.14
N THR A 309 9.11 9.28 -28.06
CA THR A 309 10.18 8.77 -28.86
C THR A 309 11.22 8.33 -27.83
N LEU A 310 11.31 7.03 -27.59
CA LEU A 310 12.27 6.38 -26.70
C LEU A 310 13.72 6.77 -27.05
N PHE A 311 13.87 7.56 -28.12
CA PHE A 311 15.13 7.95 -28.66
C PHE A 311 15.17 9.47 -28.85
N PRO A 312 16.19 10.16 -28.29
CA PRO A 312 16.44 11.56 -28.64
C PRO A 312 16.64 11.66 -30.14
N ASP A 313 16.31 12.80 -30.72
CA ASP A 313 16.39 13.10 -32.19
C ASP A 313 17.39 12.24 -32.95
N LEU A 314 16.89 11.15 -33.54
CA LEU A 314 17.69 10.25 -34.34
C LEU A 314 17.66 10.74 -35.78
N SER A 315 18.81 10.76 -36.44
CA SER A 315 18.86 10.89 -37.88
C SER A 315 18.18 9.70 -38.55
N SER A 316 17.76 9.83 -39.78
CA SER A 316 17.12 8.76 -40.56
C SER A 316 17.97 7.48 -40.63
N GLU A 317 19.28 7.61 -40.61
CA GLU A 317 20.22 6.47 -40.60
C GLU A 317 20.33 5.82 -39.22
N GLU A 318 20.35 6.62 -38.16
CA GLU A 318 20.33 6.12 -36.77
C GLU A 318 19.02 5.36 -36.47
N GLU A 319 17.89 5.90 -36.93
CA GLU A 319 16.57 5.27 -36.79
C GLU A 319 16.49 3.92 -37.54
N ALA A 320 17.09 3.83 -38.74
CA ALA A 320 17.15 2.59 -39.50
C ALA A 320 17.91 1.50 -38.74
N ILE A 321 19.04 1.84 -38.11
CA ILE A 321 19.84 0.90 -37.31
C ILE A 321 19.07 0.43 -36.08
N VAL A 322 18.47 1.37 -35.34
CA VAL A 322 17.68 1.05 -34.14
C VAL A 322 16.49 0.16 -34.50
N ARG A 323 15.81 0.41 -35.60
CA ARG A 323 14.68 -0.40 -36.09
C ARG A 323 15.11 -1.84 -36.46
N VAL A 324 16.31 -2.00 -37.02
CA VAL A 324 16.87 -3.33 -37.31
C VAL A 324 17.20 -4.07 -36.02
N LEU A 325 17.88 -3.43 -35.07
CA LEU A 325 18.23 -4.00 -33.78
C LEU A 325 16.99 -4.31 -32.93
N ALA A 326 15.94 -3.51 -32.99
CA ALA A 326 14.68 -3.77 -32.30
C ALA A 326 13.98 -5.05 -32.81
N LYS A 327 14.17 -5.43 -34.07
CA LYS A 327 13.64 -6.68 -34.62
C LYS A 327 14.53 -7.89 -34.32
N ASN A 328 15.84 -7.70 -34.42
CA ASN A 328 16.85 -8.75 -34.21
C ASN A 328 17.99 -8.12 -33.43
N ASN A 329 17.99 -8.28 -32.13
CA ASN A 329 19.04 -7.76 -31.26
C ASN A 329 20.35 -8.61 -31.38
N ASP A 330 21.45 -8.08 -30.89
CA ASP A 330 22.77 -8.75 -30.90
C ASP A 330 23.34 -9.07 -32.29
N LEU A 331 23.08 -8.20 -33.29
CA LEU A 331 23.57 -8.40 -34.64
C LEU A 331 25.03 -7.99 -34.80
N GLN A 332 25.77 -8.81 -35.55
CA GLN A 332 27.12 -8.49 -36.00
C GLN A 332 27.12 -7.34 -37.02
N ILE A 333 28.13 -6.50 -36.97
CA ILE A 333 28.25 -5.29 -37.80
C ILE A 333 28.01 -5.55 -39.32
N ASN A 334 28.49 -6.69 -39.85
CA ASN A 334 28.30 -7.05 -41.26
C ASN A 334 26.82 -7.29 -41.58
N LEU A 335 26.10 -8.00 -40.72
CA LEU A 335 24.67 -8.27 -40.90
C LEU A 335 23.85 -6.99 -40.70
N LEU A 336 24.25 -6.15 -39.74
CA LEU A 336 23.61 -4.88 -39.49
C LEU A 336 23.76 -3.92 -40.70
N SER A 337 24.96 -3.91 -41.33
CA SER A 337 25.21 -3.15 -42.54
C SER A 337 24.28 -3.56 -43.70
N ILE A 338 24.08 -4.85 -43.89
CA ILE A 338 23.21 -5.41 -44.93
C ILE A 338 21.75 -5.06 -44.63
N GLN A 339 21.29 -5.30 -43.41
CA GLN A 339 19.88 -5.12 -43.04
C GLN A 339 19.45 -3.66 -42.94
N ALA A 340 20.36 -2.77 -42.52
CA ALA A 340 20.12 -1.33 -42.48
C ALA A 340 20.38 -0.65 -43.83
N ASN A 341 20.97 -1.38 -44.79
CA ASN A 341 21.39 -0.84 -46.08
C ASN A 341 22.35 0.37 -45.99
N ILE A 342 23.30 0.27 -45.02
CA ILE A 342 24.30 1.33 -44.75
C ILE A 342 25.69 0.71 -44.90
N PRO A 343 26.60 1.32 -45.73
CA PRO A 343 27.97 0.82 -45.87
C PRO A 343 28.73 0.81 -44.52
N ILE A 344 29.54 -0.22 -44.31
CA ILE A 344 30.29 -0.43 -43.03
C ILE A 344 31.12 0.80 -42.64
N SER A 345 31.77 1.47 -43.64
CA SER A 345 32.59 2.66 -43.40
C SER A 345 31.81 3.81 -42.76
N ARG A 346 30.50 3.91 -43.06
CA ARG A 346 29.61 4.93 -42.53
C ARG A 346 28.90 4.43 -41.26
N LEU A 347 28.56 3.15 -41.24
CA LEU A 347 27.89 2.49 -40.14
C LEU A 347 28.69 2.60 -38.83
N THR A 348 30.02 2.43 -38.86
CA THR A 348 30.88 2.50 -37.66
C THR A 348 30.78 3.84 -36.94
N GLY A 349 30.73 4.96 -37.69
CA GLY A 349 30.56 6.29 -37.11
C GLY A 349 29.19 6.48 -36.45
N ILE A 350 28.13 5.94 -37.08
CA ILE A 350 26.76 6.04 -36.57
C ILE A 350 26.60 5.16 -35.32
N LEU A 351 27.16 3.95 -35.32
CA LEU A 351 27.15 3.07 -34.16
C LEU A 351 27.86 3.69 -32.95
N PHE A 352 29.00 4.35 -33.18
CA PHE A 352 29.69 5.09 -32.12
C PHE A 352 28.80 6.23 -31.58
N THR A 353 28.10 6.97 -32.41
CA THR A 353 27.18 8.01 -31.97
C THR A 353 25.99 7.44 -31.17
N LEU A 354 25.41 6.34 -31.62
CA LEU A 354 24.32 5.64 -30.89
C LEU A 354 24.79 5.07 -29.54
N GLU A 355 26.02 4.58 -29.45
CA GLU A 355 26.61 4.11 -28.21
C GLU A 355 26.86 5.28 -27.22
N MET A 356 27.36 6.42 -27.72
CA MET A 356 27.52 7.65 -26.93
C MET A 356 26.17 8.24 -26.46
N LYS A 357 25.10 8.05 -27.25
CA LYS A 357 23.73 8.38 -26.84
C LYS A 357 23.14 7.36 -25.83
N GLY A 358 23.86 6.29 -25.49
CA GLY A 358 23.42 5.26 -24.56
C GLY A 358 22.30 4.35 -25.09
N LEU A 359 22.11 4.29 -26.41
CA LEU A 359 21.02 3.54 -27.03
C LEU A 359 21.44 2.10 -27.38
N ILE A 360 22.72 1.91 -27.69
CA ILE A 360 23.27 0.59 -28.00
C ILE A 360 24.56 0.35 -27.21
N ARG A 361 24.99 -0.90 -27.15
CA ARG A 361 26.26 -1.32 -26.55
C ARG A 361 27.00 -2.25 -27.51
N ALA A 362 28.29 -1.97 -27.70
CA ALA A 362 29.17 -2.89 -28.41
C ALA A 362 29.46 -4.12 -27.54
N MET A 363 29.32 -5.31 -28.15
CA MET A 363 29.53 -6.61 -27.53
C MET A 363 30.75 -7.30 -28.15
N ALA A 364 31.27 -8.34 -27.47
CA ALA A 364 32.37 -9.15 -28.00
C ALA A 364 31.99 -9.75 -29.37
N GLY A 365 32.97 -9.82 -30.29
CA GLY A 365 32.75 -10.36 -31.64
C GLY A 365 32.19 -9.37 -32.66
N GLY A 366 32.18 -8.06 -32.34
CA GLY A 366 31.67 -7.02 -33.21
C GLY A 366 30.14 -7.03 -33.38
N CYS A 367 29.44 -7.52 -32.35
CA CYS A 367 27.99 -7.47 -32.25
C CYS A 367 27.53 -6.22 -31.50
N TYR A 368 26.33 -5.75 -31.79
CA TYR A 368 25.73 -4.58 -31.16
C TYR A 368 24.38 -4.93 -30.56
N HIS A 369 24.22 -4.51 -29.31
CA HIS A 369 23.02 -4.74 -28.49
C HIS A 369 22.25 -3.44 -28.28
N LEU A 370 20.94 -3.44 -28.60
CA LEU A 370 20.05 -2.32 -28.30
C LEU A 370 19.67 -2.37 -26.81
N LEU A 371 19.95 -1.29 -26.10
CA LEU A 371 19.58 -1.11 -24.70
C LEU A 371 18.11 -0.64 -24.65
N ALA A 372 17.20 -1.48 -24.18
CA ALA A 372 15.78 -1.17 -24.05
C ALA A 372 15.51 -0.19 -22.90
#